data_130918f94a5ac152a23e760612639b32
#
_entry.id   130918f94a5ac152a23e760612639b32
#
_cell.length_a   1.000
_cell.length_b   1.000
_cell.length_c   1.000
_cell.angle_alpha   90.00
_cell.angle_beta   90.00
_cell.angle_gamma   90.00
#
_symmetry.space_group_name_H-M   'P 1'
#
loop_
_entity.id
_entity.type
_entity.pdbx_description
1 polymer ?
#
loop_
_entity_poly.entity_id
_entity_poly.type
_entity_poly.pdbx_seq_one_letter_code
_entity_poly.pdbx_strand_id
1 'polypeptide(L)'
;MRADIQHFVLEIERSLTLLRQRMDWDSASHRLEELNARVEDPSLWSDPVKAQKLMRERQTLVDSITTHNTIRQDLDDNLELIELGKMEDDKDVVFDAEASLEALAKKAAAKELEALLNGEADPNDTFLEVH
;
A
#
# COMPACT_ATOMS: atom_id res chain seq x y z
N MET A 1 24.64 -8.13 -3.65
CA MET A 1 23.28 -8.58 -3.92
C MET A 1 23.18 -9.05 -5.37
N ARG A 2 22.54 -10.18 -5.60
CA ARG A 2 22.43 -10.74 -6.95
C ARG A 2 21.54 -9.86 -7.81
N ALA A 3 21.75 -9.94 -9.13
CA ALA A 3 21.01 -9.08 -10.06
C ALA A 3 19.49 -9.29 -10.00
N ASP A 4 19.06 -10.54 -9.82
CA ASP A 4 17.63 -10.84 -9.73
C ASP A 4 17.01 -10.24 -8.47
N ILE A 5 17.76 -10.21 -7.37
CA ILE A 5 17.29 -9.60 -6.12
C ILE A 5 17.23 -8.09 -6.27
N GLN A 6 18.22 -7.49 -6.93
CA GLN A 6 18.16 -6.06 -7.21
C GLN A 6 16.95 -5.71 -8.06
N HIS A 7 16.61 -6.58 -8.99
CA HIS A 7 15.41 -6.40 -9.83
C HIS A 7 14.15 -6.40 -8.97
N PHE A 8 14.03 -7.31 -8.02
CA PHE A 8 12.89 -7.35 -7.11
C PHE A 8 12.78 -6.06 -6.29
N VAL A 9 13.93 -5.57 -5.80
CA VAL A 9 13.95 -4.30 -5.04
C VAL A 9 13.45 -3.15 -5.90
N LEU A 10 13.93 -3.06 -7.13
CA LEU A 10 13.49 -2.00 -8.04
C LEU A 10 12.01 -2.10 -8.36
N GLU A 11 11.50 -3.31 -8.54
CA GLU A 11 10.07 -3.51 -8.78
C GLU A 11 9.23 -3.07 -7.60
N ILE A 12 9.68 -3.41 -6.39
CA ILE A 12 8.97 -3.00 -5.17
C ILE A 12 8.96 -1.48 -5.05
N GLU A 13 10.09 -0.84 -5.28
CA GLU A 13 10.18 0.62 -5.21
C GLU A 13 9.30 1.29 -6.25
N ARG A 14 9.24 0.73 -7.44
CA ARG A 14 8.37 1.22 -8.50
C ARG A 14 6.90 1.12 -8.10
N SER A 15 6.51 -0.03 -7.54
CA SER A 15 5.15 -0.23 -7.06
C SER A 15 4.79 0.77 -5.96
N LEU A 16 5.71 1.01 -5.03
CA LEU A 16 5.49 2.00 -3.96
C LEU A 16 5.29 3.40 -4.53
N THR A 17 6.11 3.78 -5.50
CA THR A 17 5.97 5.09 -6.15
C THR A 17 4.62 5.23 -6.83
N LEU A 18 4.19 4.19 -7.56
CA LEU A 18 2.91 4.21 -8.25
C LEU A 18 1.75 4.27 -7.26
N LEU A 19 1.84 3.54 -6.15
CA LEU A 19 0.81 3.58 -5.12
C LEU A 19 0.68 4.97 -4.53
N ARG A 20 1.80 5.64 -4.27
CA ARG A 20 1.78 7.01 -3.76
C ARG A 20 1.16 7.98 -4.76
N GLN A 21 1.51 7.85 -6.03
CA GLN A 21 0.98 8.72 -7.08
C GLN A 21 -0.53 8.53 -7.26
N ARG A 22 -0.97 7.28 -7.25
CA ARG A 22 -2.38 6.96 -7.42
C ARG A 22 -3.22 7.47 -6.27
N MET A 23 -2.68 7.39 -5.07
CA MET A 23 -3.37 7.80 -3.86
C MET A 23 -3.35 9.32 -3.67
N ASP A 24 -2.43 10.02 -4.35
CA ASP A 24 -2.14 11.43 -4.10
C ASP A 24 -1.84 11.60 -2.60
N TRP A 25 -0.68 11.12 -2.20
CA TRP A 25 -0.30 10.95 -0.80
C TRP A 25 -0.62 12.15 0.09
N ASP A 26 -0.27 13.36 -0.36
CA ASP A 26 -0.49 14.55 0.44
C ASP A 26 -1.98 14.82 0.64
N SER A 27 -2.74 14.73 -0.43
CA SER A 27 -4.19 14.90 -0.37
C SER A 27 -4.85 13.81 0.46
N ALA A 28 -4.39 12.58 0.34
CA ALA A 28 -4.94 11.46 1.09
C ALA A 28 -4.75 11.66 2.58
N SER A 29 -3.57 12.12 3.00
CA SER A 29 -3.27 12.37 4.41
C SER A 29 -4.18 13.46 4.98
N HIS A 30 -4.34 14.57 4.25
CA HIS A 30 -5.24 15.65 4.65
C HIS A 30 -6.69 15.19 4.70
N ARG A 31 -7.10 14.43 3.70
CA ARG A 31 -8.48 13.93 3.66
C ARG A 31 -8.76 12.99 4.83
N LEU A 32 -7.78 12.17 5.20
CA LEU A 32 -7.94 11.25 6.32
C LEU A 32 -8.10 12.03 7.63
N GLU A 33 -7.30 13.09 7.84
CA GLU A 33 -7.44 13.95 9.02
C GLU A 33 -8.82 14.57 9.08
N GLU A 34 -9.30 15.05 7.94
CA GLU A 34 -10.62 15.66 7.83
C GLU A 34 -11.72 14.65 8.18
N LEU A 35 -11.59 13.43 7.66
CA LEU A 35 -12.57 12.37 7.93
C LEU A 35 -12.54 11.94 9.39
N ASN A 36 -11.35 11.87 9.99
CA ASN A 36 -11.23 11.54 11.41
C ASN A 36 -11.94 12.57 12.28
N ALA A 37 -11.84 13.84 11.92
CA ALA A 37 -12.53 14.90 12.63
C ALA A 37 -14.06 14.79 12.45
N ARG A 38 -14.49 14.46 11.25
CA ARG A 38 -15.92 14.36 10.93
C ARG A 38 -16.60 13.20 11.65
N VAL A 39 -15.92 12.06 11.77
CA VAL A 39 -16.52 10.90 12.43
C VAL A 39 -16.69 11.11 13.94
N GLU A 40 -16.01 12.11 14.49
CA GLU A 40 -16.17 12.47 15.89
C GLU A 40 -17.33 13.46 16.12
N ASP A 41 -17.88 14.00 15.05
CA ASP A 41 -18.99 14.96 15.13
C ASP A 41 -20.30 14.21 15.37
N PRO A 42 -21.00 14.48 16.49
CA PRO A 42 -22.25 13.78 16.79
C PRO A 42 -23.32 14.00 15.72
N SER A 43 -23.30 15.13 15.02
CA SER A 43 -24.31 15.43 14.02
C SER A 43 -24.19 14.51 12.79
N LEU A 44 -23.01 13.94 12.55
CA LEU A 44 -22.82 13.00 11.44
C LEU A 44 -23.69 11.77 11.63
N TRP A 45 -23.81 11.29 12.86
CA TRP A 45 -24.50 10.06 13.17
C TRP A 45 -26.01 10.18 13.11
N SER A 46 -26.52 11.40 12.96
CA SER A 46 -27.94 11.61 12.73
C SER A 46 -28.34 11.29 11.28
N ASP A 47 -27.35 11.15 10.38
CA ASP A 47 -27.57 10.75 8.99
C ASP A 47 -26.79 9.46 8.73
N PRO A 48 -27.41 8.28 8.94
CA PRO A 48 -26.70 7.02 8.81
C PRO A 48 -26.10 6.76 7.44
N VAL A 49 -26.75 7.20 6.38
CA VAL A 49 -26.24 7.00 5.01
C VAL A 49 -24.95 7.77 4.79
N LYS A 50 -24.95 9.04 5.21
CA LYS A 50 -23.76 9.87 5.08
C LYS A 50 -22.62 9.37 5.96
N ALA A 51 -22.94 8.95 7.19
CA ALA A 51 -21.96 8.41 8.11
C ALA A 51 -21.29 7.16 7.53
N GLN A 52 -22.09 6.27 6.95
CA GLN A 52 -21.58 5.06 6.35
C GLN A 52 -20.64 5.33 5.17
N LYS A 53 -21.01 6.32 4.35
CA LYS A 53 -20.21 6.74 3.21
C LYS A 53 -18.84 7.25 3.66
N LEU A 54 -18.83 8.11 4.68
CA LEU A 54 -17.60 8.68 5.21
C LEU A 54 -16.71 7.63 5.85
N MET A 55 -17.33 6.70 6.58
CA MET A 55 -16.56 5.61 7.20
C MET A 55 -15.93 4.71 6.16
N ARG A 56 -16.61 4.47 5.05
CA ARG A 56 -16.10 3.66 3.96
C ARG A 56 -14.92 4.35 3.27
N GLU A 57 -15.05 5.64 3.02
CA GLU A 57 -13.96 6.43 2.43
C GLU A 57 -12.75 6.43 3.36
N ARG A 58 -12.99 6.64 4.65
CA ARG A 58 -11.94 6.62 5.65
C ARG A 58 -11.20 5.29 5.66
N GLN A 59 -11.95 4.19 5.64
CA GLN A 59 -11.36 2.86 5.66
C GLN A 59 -10.50 2.61 4.42
N THR A 60 -10.95 3.05 3.26
CA THR A 60 -10.20 2.92 2.02
C THR A 60 -8.86 3.66 2.11
N LEU A 61 -8.88 4.87 2.64
CA LEU A 61 -7.67 5.66 2.80
C LEU A 61 -6.71 5.02 3.81
N VAL A 62 -7.24 4.57 4.95
CA VAL A 62 -6.43 3.89 5.96
C VAL A 62 -5.78 2.65 5.37
N ASP A 63 -6.54 1.84 4.64
CA ASP A 63 -6.02 0.61 4.04
C ASP A 63 -4.92 0.90 3.03
N SER A 64 -5.11 1.92 2.20
CA SER A 64 -4.12 2.30 1.18
C SER A 64 -2.82 2.77 1.82
N ILE A 65 -2.93 3.63 2.82
CA ILE A 65 -1.76 4.16 3.53
C ILE A 65 -1.05 3.03 4.27
N THR A 66 -1.81 2.17 4.95
CA THR A 66 -1.25 1.04 5.67
C THR A 66 -0.54 0.07 4.73
N THR A 67 -1.14 -0.22 3.59
CA THR A 67 -0.55 -1.11 2.59
C THR A 67 0.79 -0.56 2.11
N HIS A 68 0.84 0.71 1.77
CA HIS A 68 2.07 1.35 1.33
C HIS A 68 3.14 1.27 2.41
N ASN A 69 2.78 1.64 3.63
CA ASN A 69 3.74 1.68 4.73
C ASN A 69 4.24 0.30 5.11
N THR A 70 3.36 -0.70 5.06
CA THR A 70 3.75 -2.08 5.36
C THR A 70 4.74 -2.61 4.33
N ILE A 71 4.48 -2.37 3.04
CA ILE A 71 5.39 -2.79 1.98
C ILE A 71 6.74 -2.08 2.13
N ARG A 72 6.71 -0.78 2.41
CA ARG A 72 7.93 0.00 2.60
C ARG A 72 8.74 -0.53 3.77
N GLN A 73 8.08 -0.80 4.88
CA GLN A 73 8.74 -1.32 6.08
C GLN A 73 9.34 -2.71 5.81
N ASP A 74 8.59 -3.58 5.14
CA ASP A 74 9.07 -4.92 4.82
C ASP A 74 10.29 -4.86 3.90
N LEU A 75 10.29 -3.94 2.94
CA LEU A 75 11.44 -3.75 2.05
C LEU A 75 12.66 -3.34 2.86
N ASP A 76 12.51 -2.33 3.70
CA ASP A 76 13.62 -1.82 4.50
C ASP A 76 14.15 -2.88 5.46
N ASP A 77 13.25 -3.64 6.11
CA ASP A 77 13.64 -4.70 7.04
C ASP A 77 14.43 -5.80 6.35
N ASN A 78 14.00 -6.20 5.16
CA ASN A 78 14.69 -7.27 4.43
C ASN A 78 16.04 -6.81 3.90
N LEU A 79 16.14 -5.55 3.46
CA LEU A 79 17.43 -5.00 3.04
C LEU A 79 18.40 -4.96 4.21
N GLU A 80 17.92 -4.59 5.38
CA GLU A 80 18.73 -4.57 6.60
C GLU A 80 19.20 -5.97 6.98
N LEU A 81 18.30 -6.95 6.88
CA LEU A 81 18.65 -8.35 7.16
C LEU A 81 19.73 -8.86 6.21
N ILE A 82 19.67 -8.50 4.95
CA ILE A 82 20.69 -8.87 3.98
C ILE A 82 22.04 -8.28 4.38
N GLU A 83 22.07 -7.02 4.76
CA GLU A 83 23.29 -6.37 5.19
C GLU A 83 23.87 -7.04 6.44
N LEU A 84 23.03 -7.30 7.43
CA LEU A 84 23.45 -7.98 8.65
C LEU A 84 23.95 -9.39 8.36
N GLY A 85 23.24 -10.13 7.52
CA GLY A 85 23.65 -11.48 7.16
C GLY A 85 24.99 -11.51 6.47
N LYS A 86 25.25 -10.52 5.61
CA LYS A 86 26.55 -10.40 4.93
C LYS A 86 27.67 -10.09 5.92
N MET A 87 27.40 -9.18 6.84
CA MET A 87 28.39 -8.80 7.84
C MET A 87 28.76 -9.95 8.76
N GLU A 88 27.80 -10.81 9.08
CA GLU A 88 28.01 -11.94 9.98
C GLU A 88 28.28 -13.25 9.23
N ASP A 89 28.36 -13.18 7.91
CA ASP A 89 28.55 -14.34 7.04
C ASP A 89 27.50 -15.42 7.31
N ASP A 90 26.27 -14.98 7.54
CA ASP A 90 25.11 -15.86 7.77
C ASP A 90 24.32 -15.99 6.48
N LYS A 91 24.62 -17.03 5.72
CA LYS A 91 24.00 -17.25 4.42
C LYS A 91 22.52 -17.59 4.51
N ASP A 92 22.11 -18.22 5.61
CA ASP A 92 20.70 -18.58 5.79
C ASP A 92 19.84 -17.32 5.95
N VAL A 93 20.33 -16.35 6.71
CA VAL A 93 19.62 -15.08 6.89
C VAL A 93 19.51 -14.35 5.56
N VAL A 94 20.60 -14.29 4.79
CA VAL A 94 20.59 -13.63 3.49
C VAL A 94 19.62 -14.33 2.55
N PHE A 95 19.64 -15.65 2.51
CA PHE A 95 18.76 -16.43 1.64
C PHE A 95 17.29 -16.19 1.99
N ASP A 96 16.96 -16.22 3.28
CA ASP A 96 15.59 -16.01 3.73
C ASP A 96 15.10 -14.61 3.39
N ALA A 97 15.96 -13.60 3.59
CA ALA A 97 15.61 -12.22 3.26
C ALA A 97 15.40 -12.04 1.76
N GLU A 98 16.23 -12.69 0.95
CA GLU A 98 16.08 -12.63 -0.51
C GLU A 98 14.79 -13.28 -0.96
N ALA A 99 14.41 -14.41 -0.35
CA ALA A 99 13.15 -15.07 -0.66
C ALA A 99 11.96 -14.17 -0.25
N SER A 100 12.10 -13.48 0.86
CA SER A 100 11.08 -12.53 1.32
C SER A 100 10.93 -11.36 0.34
N LEU A 101 12.03 -10.88 -0.24
CA LEU A 101 11.98 -9.81 -1.23
C LEU A 101 11.26 -10.26 -2.50
N GLU A 102 11.46 -11.49 -2.92
CA GLU A 102 10.74 -12.04 -4.08
C GLU A 102 9.23 -12.08 -3.80
N ALA A 103 8.85 -12.58 -2.63
CA ALA A 103 7.44 -12.63 -2.23
C ALA A 103 6.86 -11.21 -2.11
N LEU A 104 7.65 -10.29 -1.58
CA LEU A 104 7.23 -8.90 -1.42
C LEU A 104 7.02 -8.22 -2.77
N ALA A 105 7.86 -8.52 -3.75
CA ALA A 105 7.70 -7.97 -5.10
C ALA A 105 6.36 -8.41 -5.70
N LYS A 106 5.99 -9.67 -5.50
CA LYS A 106 4.70 -10.19 -5.97
C LYS A 106 3.54 -9.53 -5.25
N LYS A 107 3.66 -9.35 -3.94
CA LYS A 107 2.64 -8.69 -3.14
C LYS A 107 2.47 -7.23 -3.56
N ALA A 108 3.58 -6.52 -3.75
CA ALA A 108 3.54 -5.12 -4.17
C ALA A 108 2.89 -4.97 -5.54
N ALA A 109 3.22 -5.85 -6.48
CA ALA A 109 2.62 -5.84 -7.81
C ALA A 109 1.12 -6.10 -7.75
N ALA A 110 0.70 -7.02 -6.88
CA ALA A 110 -0.73 -7.32 -6.69
C ALA A 110 -1.46 -6.11 -6.12
N LYS A 111 -0.86 -5.42 -5.15
CA LYS A 111 -1.46 -4.22 -4.55
C LYS A 111 -1.51 -3.07 -5.55
N GLU A 112 -0.49 -2.94 -6.37
CA GLU A 112 -0.47 -1.95 -7.44
C GLU A 112 -1.62 -2.20 -8.41
N LEU A 113 -1.84 -3.45 -8.79
CA LEU A 113 -2.91 -3.82 -9.69
C LEU A 113 -4.28 -3.54 -9.07
N GLU A 114 -4.46 -3.87 -7.79
CA GLU A 114 -5.70 -3.56 -7.07
C GLU A 114 -5.97 -2.05 -7.07
N ALA A 115 -4.95 -1.26 -6.81
CA ALA A 115 -5.09 0.19 -6.79
C ALA A 115 -5.44 0.73 -8.17
N LEU A 116 -4.85 0.17 -9.21
CA LEU A 116 -5.13 0.55 -10.58
C LEU A 116 -6.59 0.27 -10.94
N LEU A 117 -7.07 -0.92 -10.61
CA LEU A 117 -8.44 -1.31 -10.88
C LEU A 117 -9.43 -0.47 -10.07
N ASN A 118 -9.14 -0.26 -8.80
CA ASN A 118 -10.01 0.53 -7.93
C ASN A 118 -10.03 2.00 -8.35
N GLY A 119 -8.87 2.52 -8.76
CA GLY A 119 -8.76 3.90 -9.21
C GLY A 119 -9.52 4.17 -10.49
N GLU A 120 -9.66 3.16 -11.32
CA GLU A 120 -10.38 3.26 -12.57
C GLU A 120 -11.84 2.87 -12.44
N ALA A 121 -12.18 2.22 -11.37
CA ALA A 121 -13.56 1.82 -11.11
C ALA A 121 -14.36 3.03 -10.67
N ASP A 122 -14.62 3.90 -11.60
CA ASP A 122 -15.44 5.07 -11.36
C ASP A 122 -16.84 4.59 -11.02
N PRO A 123 -17.40 5.02 -9.90
CA PRO A 123 -18.77 4.62 -9.53
C PRO A 123 -19.79 4.92 -10.61
N ASN A 124 -19.49 5.84 -11.50
CA ASN A 124 -20.40 6.20 -12.57
C ASN A 124 -20.30 5.29 -13.78
N ASP A 125 -19.29 4.46 -13.89
CA ASP A 125 -19.05 3.57 -15.03
C ASP A 125 -19.83 2.30 -14.97
N THR A 126 -20.11 1.90 -13.96
CA THR A 126 -20.89 0.70 -13.93
C THR A 126 -20.40 -0.37 -14.85
N PHE A 127 -19.98 0.09 -15.29
CA PHE A 127 -19.62 -0.61 -15.92
C PHE A 127 -19.58 -1.29 -16.14
N LEU A 128 -19.65 -1.44 -16.24
CA LEU A 128 -19.55 -1.98 -16.62
C LEU A 128 -19.54 -2.47 -16.89
N GLU A 129 -19.83 -2.43 -17.07
CA GLU A 129 -19.92 -2.75 -17.58
C GLU A 129 -19.75 -3.18 -17.81
N VAL A 130 -20.08 -3.36 -17.99
CA VAL A 130 -20.05 -3.66 -18.43
C VAL A 130 -19.90 -4.03 -18.41
N HIS A 131 -20.21 -4.09 -18.59
CA HIS A 131 -20.22 -4.26 -18.82
C HIS A 131 -20.18 -4.66 -18.84
#